data_ad496935d93e575cd0f1311555869341
#
_entry.id   ad496935d93e575cd0f1311555869341
#
_cell.length_a   1.000
_cell.length_b   1.000
_cell.length_c   1.000
_cell.angle_alpha   90.00
_cell.angle_beta   90.00
_cell.angle_gamma   90.00
#
_symmetry.space_group_name_H-M   'P 1'
#
loop_
_entity.id
_entity.type
_entity.pdbx_description
1 polymer ?
#
loop_
_entity_poly.entity_id
_entity_poly.type
_entity_poly.pdbx_seq_one_letter_code
_entity_poly.pdbx_strand_id
1 'polypeptide(L)' 'HVAIGTTNAERAMARIRAAGFTFDESSFKRDESGHIYFAYLNEEICGFAWHLIENK' A
#
# COMPACT_ATOMS: atom_id res chain seq x y z
N HIS A 1 6.22 4.39 -11.56
CA HIS A 1 5.80 3.89 -10.25
C HIS A 1 6.54 4.64 -9.16
N VAL A 2 5.86 4.97 -8.08
CA VAL A 2 6.46 5.56 -6.89
C VAL A 2 6.22 4.61 -5.72
N ALA A 3 7.29 4.26 -5.02
CA ALA A 3 7.23 3.37 -3.86
C ALA A 3 7.17 4.17 -2.57
N ILE A 4 6.23 3.83 -1.70
CA ILE A 4 6.13 4.40 -0.36
C ILE A 4 6.66 3.36 0.62
N GLY A 5 7.81 3.62 1.23
CA GLY A 5 8.38 2.74 2.24
C GLY A 5 7.74 2.97 3.60
N THR A 6 7.47 1.90 4.33
CA THR A 6 6.90 1.97 5.67
C THR A 6 7.40 0.81 6.51
N THR A 7 7.41 0.98 7.82
CA THR A 7 7.74 -0.11 8.75
C THR A 7 6.54 -0.98 9.09
N ASN A 8 5.32 -0.53 8.76
CA ASN A 8 4.09 -1.30 8.97
C ASN A 8 3.10 -0.95 7.88
N ALA A 9 2.99 -1.82 6.87
CA ALA A 9 2.15 -1.57 5.70
C ALA A 9 0.66 -1.47 6.06
N GLU A 10 0.16 -2.34 6.91
CA GLU A 10 -1.26 -2.32 7.27
C GLU A 10 -1.65 -1.04 8.00
N ARG A 11 -0.78 -0.55 8.87
CA ARG A 11 -0.99 0.71 9.57
C ARG A 11 -0.97 1.90 8.61
N ALA A 12 -0.02 1.91 7.68
CA ALA A 12 0.07 2.95 6.66
C ALA A 12 -1.15 2.91 5.73
N MET A 13 -1.64 1.73 5.37
CA MET A 13 -2.84 1.57 4.57
C MET A 13 -4.06 2.20 5.24
N ALA A 14 -4.20 2.01 6.56
CA ALA A 14 -5.31 2.59 7.30
C ALA A 14 -5.27 4.12 7.25
N ARG A 15 -4.09 4.71 7.35
CA ARG A 15 -3.92 6.16 7.27
C ARG A 15 -4.22 6.70 5.88
N ILE A 16 -3.77 6.00 4.85
CA ILE A 16 -4.01 6.40 3.46
C ILE A 16 -5.50 6.29 3.12
N ARG A 17 -6.17 5.24 3.59
CA ARG A 17 -7.62 5.10 3.44
C ARG A 17 -8.38 6.23 4.12
N ALA A 18 -7.93 6.64 5.30
CA ALA A 18 -8.53 7.76 6.03
C ALA A 18 -8.41 9.08 5.27
N ALA A 19 -7.40 9.20 4.40
CA ALA A 19 -7.22 10.36 3.55
C ALA A 19 -8.07 10.31 2.27
N GLY A 20 -8.83 9.24 2.05
CA GLY A 20 -9.75 9.12 0.92
C GLY A 20 -9.24 8.26 -0.24
N PHE A 21 -8.09 7.62 -0.11
CA PHE A 21 -7.54 6.75 -1.15
C PHE A 21 -7.98 5.31 -0.94
N THR A 22 -7.96 4.53 -2.02
CA THR A 22 -8.31 3.11 -1.96
C THR A 22 -7.16 2.26 -2.50
N PHE A 23 -7.17 0.98 -2.18
CA PHE A 23 -6.14 0.03 -2.62
C PHE A 23 -6.74 -1.03 -3.52
N ASP A 24 -5.93 -1.52 -4.45
CA ASP A 24 -6.27 -2.65 -5.31
C ASP A 24 -6.02 -3.94 -4.51
N GLU A 25 -7.10 -4.55 -4.03
CA GLU A 25 -7.00 -5.75 -3.19
C GLU A 25 -6.35 -6.92 -3.92
N SER A 26 -6.45 -6.99 -5.24
CA SER A 26 -5.81 -8.05 -6.01
C SER A 26 -4.28 -7.91 -6.03
N SER A 27 -3.74 -6.74 -5.68
CA SER A 27 -2.31 -6.49 -5.64
C SER A 27 -1.67 -6.83 -4.29
N PHE A 28 -2.46 -7.13 -3.27
CA PHE A 28 -1.95 -7.37 -1.93
C PHE A 28 -1.03 -8.59 -1.89
N LYS A 29 0.14 -8.41 -1.29
CA LYS A 29 1.06 -9.50 -1.01
C LYS A 29 1.13 -9.72 0.49
N ARG A 30 0.98 -10.97 0.90
CA ARG A 30 0.96 -11.36 2.31
C ARG A 30 2.12 -12.29 2.61
N ASP A 31 2.61 -12.21 3.85
CA ASP A 31 3.61 -13.14 4.34
C ASP A 31 2.93 -14.40 4.90
N GLU A 32 3.72 -15.29 5.49
CA GLU A 32 3.22 -16.56 6.04
C GLU A 32 2.17 -16.39 7.13
N SER A 33 2.22 -15.28 7.87
CA SER A 33 1.26 -14.98 8.94
C SER A 33 -0.01 -14.31 8.42
N GLY A 34 -0.08 -13.99 7.13
CA GLY A 34 -1.20 -13.27 6.55
C GLY A 34 -1.07 -11.75 6.63
N HIS A 35 0.06 -11.25 7.10
CA HIS A 35 0.32 -9.81 7.19
C HIS A 35 0.60 -9.22 5.80
N ILE A 36 -0.10 -8.15 5.45
CA ILE A 36 0.09 -7.48 4.16
C ILE A 36 1.36 -6.63 4.22
N TYR A 37 2.28 -6.84 3.27
CA TYR A 37 3.51 -6.08 3.18
C TYR A 37 3.65 -5.28 1.88
N PHE A 38 2.70 -5.41 0.97
CA PHE A 38 2.70 -4.73 -0.33
C PHE A 38 1.27 -4.50 -0.81
N ALA A 39 1.01 -3.31 -1.36
CA ALA A 39 -0.28 -2.99 -1.95
C ALA A 39 -0.14 -1.83 -2.96
N TYR A 40 -0.84 -1.94 -4.10
CA TYR A 40 -0.97 -0.82 -5.03
C TYR A 40 -2.19 0.02 -4.68
N LEU A 41 -2.07 1.34 -4.82
CA LEU A 41 -3.21 2.24 -4.77
C LEU A 41 -3.98 2.15 -6.08
N ASN A 42 -5.31 2.27 -6.01
CA ASN A 42 -6.15 2.34 -7.21
C ASN A 42 -5.97 3.66 -7.94
N GLU A 43 -5.77 4.75 -7.21
CA GLU A 43 -5.65 6.09 -7.76
C GLU A 43 -4.23 6.38 -8.20
N GLU A 44 -4.10 7.07 -9.32
CA GLU A 44 -2.83 7.66 -9.74
C GLU A 44 -2.75 9.07 -9.20
N ILE A 45 -1.60 9.42 -8.63
CA ILE A 45 -1.34 10.75 -8.07
C ILE A 45 -0.28 11.42 -8.91
N CYS A 46 -0.56 12.63 -9.41
CA CYS A 46 0.33 13.38 -10.30
C CYS A 46 0.75 12.57 -11.54
N GLY A 47 -0.15 11.71 -12.04
CA GLY A 47 0.12 10.87 -13.21
C GLY A 47 0.97 9.64 -12.96
N PHE A 48 1.28 9.34 -11.69
CA PHE A 48 2.11 8.19 -11.33
C PHE A 48 1.30 7.15 -10.56
N ALA A 49 1.55 5.88 -10.87
CA ALA A 49 1.04 4.77 -10.07
C ALA A 49 1.87 4.65 -8.80
N TRP A 50 1.21 4.45 -7.66
CA TRP A 50 1.85 4.38 -6.37
C TRP A 50 1.65 3.01 -5.74
N HIS A 51 2.67 2.51 -5.06
CA HIS A 51 2.54 1.30 -4.26
C HIS A 51 3.20 1.48 -2.90
N LEU A 52 2.67 0.74 -1.94
CA LEU A 52 3.15 0.72 -0.57
C LEU A 52 3.95 -0.56 -0.37
N ILE A 53 5.15 -0.45 0.21
CA ILE A 53 5.96 -1.61 0.53
C ILE A 53 6.50 -1.49 1.95
N GLU A 54 6.45 -2.61 2.69
CA GLU A 54 6.97 -2.64 4.05
C GLU A 54 8.46 -2.92 4.05
N ASN A 55 9.21 -2.03 4.69
CA ASN A 55 10.64 -2.20 4.90
C ASN A 55 10.87 -2.78 6.29
N LYS A 56 11.67 -3.81 6.36
CA LYS A 56 12.02 -4.44 7.64
C LYS A 56 13.37 -3.96 8.12
#